data_696eb67438282202d64e2018d74e1b9c
#
_entry.id   696eb67438282202d64e2018d74e1b9c
#
_cell.length_a   1.000
_cell.length_b   1.000
_cell.length_c   1.000
_cell.angle_alpha   90.00
_cell.angle_beta   90.00
_cell.angle_gamma   90.00
#
_symmetry.space_group_name_H-M   'P 1'
#
loop_
_entity.id
_entity.type
_entity.pdbx_description
1 polymer ?
#
loop_
_entity_poly.entity_id
_entity_poly.type
_entity_poly.pdbx_seq_one_letter_code
_entity_poly.pdbx_strand_id
1 'polypeptide(L)'
;MSIKVGVASGTWGIGPVEIPGQIPWNVFLDETKLAGYKYIEAGHYGYLPTDPTTLLNELAQRDIQVIASTVMNGHLDKPDNWPSVKSELMLAGKVGASLGAKHIVLIDDFYSSENRLPETSDRILTDEGWKHLIETTHKVADISKEEFGLDIAFHSHGDTHIETTEQIERFLEDTDPNKVSLCLDTGHLNYGGGNSVEFMKKHHERVSYMHFKDVNTEIWERVKSDNISIQDATAMGVFCDLGEGNVNYPDLGKVLNDIEYSGWVIAELDMGTPVTRSPLKAAAKARKYLESVGIG
;
A
#
# COMPACT_ATOMS: atom_id res chain seq x y z
N MET A 1 19.49 -12.82 -6.70
CA MET A 1 18.03 -13.04 -6.46
C MET A 1 17.24 -12.07 -7.33
N SER A 2 16.11 -12.44 -7.86
CA SER A 2 15.26 -11.48 -8.57
C SER A 2 14.13 -11.03 -7.64
N ILE A 3 14.20 -9.79 -7.17
CA ILE A 3 13.05 -9.13 -6.54
C ILE A 3 11.95 -9.04 -7.60
N LYS A 4 10.73 -9.48 -7.25
CA LYS A 4 9.60 -9.41 -8.16
C LYS A 4 8.91 -8.06 -8.01
N VAL A 5 8.83 -7.32 -9.11
CA VAL A 5 8.26 -5.97 -9.12
C VAL A 5 6.88 -6.00 -9.77
N GLY A 6 5.88 -5.51 -9.04
CA GLY A 6 4.53 -5.25 -9.50
C GLY A 6 4.20 -3.76 -9.51
N VAL A 7 2.94 -3.45 -9.80
CA VAL A 7 2.41 -2.08 -9.76
C VAL A 7 1.03 -2.04 -9.12
N ALA A 8 0.72 -0.97 -8.39
CA ALA A 8 -0.60 -0.73 -7.79
C ALA A 8 -1.47 0.17 -8.66
N SER A 9 -2.79 0.01 -8.52
CA SER A 9 -3.79 0.81 -9.23
C SER A 9 -3.82 2.28 -8.81
N GLY A 10 -3.28 2.63 -7.62
CA GLY A 10 -3.12 4.02 -7.17
C GLY A 10 -2.37 4.90 -8.17
N THR A 11 -1.43 4.32 -8.94
CA THR A 11 -0.74 5.02 -10.04
C THR A 11 -1.70 5.48 -11.15
N TRP A 12 -2.86 4.85 -11.31
CA TRP A 12 -3.93 5.26 -12.23
C TRP A 12 -4.99 6.13 -11.58
N GLY A 13 -4.74 6.63 -10.37
CA GLY A 13 -5.69 7.44 -9.61
C GLY A 13 -6.91 6.63 -9.16
N ILE A 14 -6.76 5.32 -8.97
CA ILE A 14 -7.85 4.46 -8.54
C ILE A 14 -7.94 4.49 -7.02
N GLY A 15 -9.09 4.88 -6.53
CA GLY A 15 -9.50 4.87 -5.13
C GLY A 15 -10.80 4.09 -4.92
N PRO A 16 -11.56 4.40 -3.87
CA PRO A 16 -12.87 3.79 -3.63
C PRO A 16 -13.77 3.81 -4.87
N VAL A 17 -14.50 2.73 -5.10
CA VAL A 17 -15.27 2.51 -6.35
C VAL A 17 -16.37 3.53 -6.59
N GLU A 18 -16.81 4.22 -5.54
CA GLU A 18 -17.82 5.29 -5.58
C GLU A 18 -17.31 6.59 -6.21
N ILE A 19 -15.98 6.78 -6.31
CA ILE A 19 -15.40 7.99 -6.89
C ILE A 19 -15.66 8.00 -8.40
N PRO A 20 -16.36 9.01 -8.94
CA PRO A 20 -16.66 9.07 -10.35
C PRO A 20 -15.43 9.48 -11.18
N GLY A 21 -15.39 9.04 -12.43
CA GLY A 21 -14.37 9.49 -13.38
C GLY A 21 -13.03 8.75 -13.29
N GLN A 22 -12.96 7.67 -12.52
CA GLN A 22 -11.78 6.80 -12.46
C GLN A 22 -11.51 6.15 -13.82
N ILE A 23 -10.24 5.87 -14.09
CA ILE A 23 -9.83 5.13 -15.30
C ILE A 23 -10.47 3.73 -15.28
N PRO A 24 -11.07 3.26 -16.38
CA PRO A 24 -11.66 1.93 -16.45
C PRO A 24 -10.63 0.82 -16.20
N TRP A 25 -11.03 -0.23 -15.48
CA TRP A 25 -10.15 -1.35 -15.11
C TRP A 25 -9.44 -2.02 -16.29
N ASN A 26 -10.10 -2.14 -17.44
CA ASN A 26 -9.49 -2.72 -18.63
C ASN A 26 -8.36 -1.84 -19.18
N VAL A 27 -8.49 -0.52 -19.11
CA VAL A 27 -7.42 0.42 -19.48
C VAL A 27 -6.23 0.28 -18.53
N PHE A 28 -6.49 0.19 -17.21
CA PHE A 28 -5.45 -0.09 -16.22
C PHE A 28 -4.68 -1.37 -16.54
N LEU A 29 -5.37 -2.48 -16.83
CA LEU A 29 -4.72 -3.75 -17.16
C LEU A 29 -3.93 -3.67 -18.48
N ASP A 30 -4.47 -3.02 -19.52
CA ASP A 30 -3.79 -2.85 -20.79
C ASP A 30 -2.51 -2.00 -20.64
N GLU A 31 -2.60 -0.89 -19.93
CA GLU A 31 -1.46 0.00 -19.67
C GLU A 31 -0.42 -0.62 -18.74
N THR A 32 -0.84 -1.43 -17.76
CA THR A 32 0.06 -2.23 -16.91
C THR A 32 0.95 -3.14 -17.76
N LYS A 33 0.35 -3.87 -18.70
CA LYS A 33 1.10 -4.70 -19.65
C LYS A 33 2.04 -3.88 -20.53
N LEU A 34 1.56 -2.75 -21.06
CA LEU A 34 2.37 -1.84 -21.89
C LEU A 34 3.54 -1.22 -21.11
N ALA A 35 3.37 -0.95 -19.82
CA ALA A 35 4.43 -0.48 -18.92
C ALA A 35 5.46 -1.57 -18.58
N GLY A 36 5.20 -2.83 -18.95
CA GLY A 36 6.11 -3.97 -18.78
C GLY A 36 5.94 -4.72 -17.46
N TYR A 37 4.86 -4.51 -16.72
CA TYR A 37 4.59 -5.25 -15.50
C TYR A 37 3.81 -6.53 -15.77
N LYS A 38 4.11 -7.56 -14.97
CA LYS A 38 3.41 -8.84 -14.94
C LYS A 38 2.62 -9.05 -13.65
N TYR A 39 2.84 -8.23 -12.66
CA TYR A 39 2.27 -8.38 -11.32
C TYR A 39 1.54 -7.11 -10.92
N ILE A 40 0.37 -7.29 -10.32
CA ILE A 40 -0.44 -6.17 -9.78
C ILE A 40 -0.91 -6.46 -8.36
N GLU A 41 -1.12 -5.40 -7.61
CA GLU A 41 -2.00 -5.40 -6.47
C GLU A 41 -3.43 -5.07 -6.93
N ALA A 42 -4.45 -5.79 -6.41
CA ALA A 42 -5.82 -5.64 -6.88
C ALA A 42 -6.45 -4.28 -6.51
N GLY A 43 -5.94 -3.62 -5.44
CA GLY A 43 -6.51 -2.38 -4.93
C GLY A 43 -7.90 -2.58 -4.33
N HIS A 44 -8.73 -1.53 -4.38
CA HIS A 44 -10.08 -1.53 -3.81
C HIS A 44 -10.96 -2.62 -4.41
N TYR A 45 -11.62 -3.40 -3.53
CA TYR A 45 -12.56 -4.42 -3.96
C TYR A 45 -13.72 -3.79 -4.79
N GLY A 46 -14.00 -4.39 -5.94
CA GLY A 46 -15.05 -3.93 -6.85
C GLY A 46 -14.56 -3.05 -8.01
N TYR A 47 -13.32 -2.57 -7.99
CA TYR A 47 -12.74 -1.88 -9.14
C TYR A 47 -12.45 -2.85 -10.29
N LEU A 48 -11.74 -3.94 -10.03
CA LEU A 48 -11.60 -5.04 -10.98
C LEU A 48 -12.89 -5.88 -11.00
N PRO A 49 -13.18 -6.64 -12.09
CA PRO A 49 -14.29 -7.57 -12.10
C PRO A 49 -14.31 -8.48 -10.88
N THR A 50 -15.45 -8.57 -10.18
CA THR A 50 -15.59 -9.37 -8.96
C THR A 50 -15.93 -10.83 -9.22
N ASP A 51 -16.33 -11.18 -10.46
CA ASP A 51 -16.44 -12.58 -10.88
C ASP A 51 -15.05 -13.16 -11.16
N PRO A 52 -14.58 -14.16 -10.38
CA PRO A 52 -13.23 -14.69 -10.52
C PRO A 52 -12.92 -15.26 -11.91
N THR A 53 -13.90 -15.86 -12.57
CA THR A 53 -13.72 -16.46 -13.90
C THR A 53 -13.46 -15.39 -14.95
N THR A 54 -14.27 -14.33 -14.93
CA THR A 54 -14.08 -13.17 -15.80
C THR A 54 -12.72 -12.54 -15.57
N LEU A 55 -12.37 -12.27 -14.32
CA LEU A 55 -11.10 -11.63 -13.97
C LEU A 55 -9.89 -12.50 -14.36
N LEU A 56 -9.92 -13.81 -14.09
CA LEU A 56 -8.86 -14.73 -14.52
C LEU A 56 -8.64 -14.71 -16.03
N ASN A 57 -9.72 -14.68 -16.82
CA ASN A 57 -9.63 -14.61 -18.29
C ASN A 57 -9.00 -13.29 -18.75
N GLU A 58 -9.39 -12.16 -18.16
CA GLU A 58 -8.85 -10.83 -18.49
C GLU A 58 -7.37 -10.70 -18.14
N LEU A 59 -6.96 -11.25 -16.99
CA LEU A 59 -5.57 -11.29 -16.55
C LEU A 59 -4.72 -12.21 -17.45
N ALA A 60 -5.22 -13.40 -17.80
CA ALA A 60 -4.52 -14.36 -18.64
C ALA A 60 -4.24 -13.82 -20.06
N GLN A 61 -5.19 -13.09 -20.66
CA GLN A 61 -5.00 -12.45 -21.96
C GLN A 61 -3.84 -11.42 -21.96
N ARG A 62 -3.51 -10.89 -20.80
CA ARG A 62 -2.48 -9.86 -20.63
C ARG A 62 -1.17 -10.39 -20.02
N ASP A 63 -1.11 -11.66 -19.65
CA ASP A 63 0.01 -12.26 -18.87
C ASP A 63 0.26 -11.50 -17.56
N ILE A 64 -0.83 -11.15 -16.86
CA ILE A 64 -0.81 -10.44 -15.57
C ILE A 64 -1.27 -11.38 -14.46
N GLN A 65 -0.66 -11.25 -13.27
CA GLN A 65 -1.00 -11.98 -12.06
C GLN A 65 -1.30 -11.01 -10.92
N VAL A 66 -2.37 -11.28 -10.17
CA VAL A 66 -2.66 -10.59 -8.89
C VAL A 66 -1.83 -11.24 -7.79
N ILE A 67 -1.10 -10.45 -7.02
CA ILE A 67 -0.22 -10.94 -5.95
C ILE A 67 -0.71 -10.58 -4.55
N ALA A 68 -1.54 -9.56 -4.43
CA ALA A 68 -2.20 -9.18 -3.20
C ALA A 68 -3.58 -8.57 -3.47
N SER A 69 -4.46 -8.68 -2.49
CA SER A 69 -5.71 -7.91 -2.39
C SER A 69 -5.60 -6.92 -1.24
N THR A 70 -6.40 -5.87 -1.24
CA THR A 70 -6.37 -4.80 -0.24
C THR A 70 -7.63 -4.84 0.62
N VAL A 71 -7.49 -4.54 1.91
CA VAL A 71 -8.57 -4.32 2.88
C VAL A 71 -8.27 -3.02 3.61
N MET A 72 -9.15 -2.02 3.50
CA MET A 72 -8.98 -0.70 4.12
C MET A 72 -10.32 -0.02 4.50
N ASN A 73 -11.39 -0.76 4.66
CA ASN A 73 -12.72 -0.21 4.91
C ASN A 73 -13.07 -0.21 6.39
N GLY A 74 -12.57 0.77 7.10
CA GLY A 74 -12.94 1.09 8.47
C GLY A 74 -11.77 1.14 9.45
N HIS A 75 -11.95 1.97 10.47
CA HIS A 75 -10.97 2.12 11.55
C HIS A 75 -10.82 0.85 12.37
N LEU A 76 -9.60 0.32 12.45
CA LEU A 76 -9.30 -0.94 13.16
C LEU A 76 -9.36 -0.77 14.68
N ASP A 77 -9.21 0.45 15.18
CA ASP A 77 -9.32 0.81 16.61
C ASP A 77 -10.75 0.81 17.14
N LYS A 78 -11.77 0.81 16.23
CA LYS A 78 -13.18 0.93 16.60
C LYS A 78 -13.90 -0.41 16.46
N PRO A 79 -14.35 -1.05 17.58
CA PRO A 79 -15.06 -2.33 17.53
C PRO A 79 -16.30 -2.33 16.66
N ASP A 80 -17.00 -1.20 16.55
CA ASP A 80 -18.22 -1.05 15.75
C ASP A 80 -17.94 -1.15 14.23
N ASN A 81 -16.70 -0.96 13.79
CA ASN A 81 -16.29 -1.11 12.40
C ASN A 81 -15.99 -2.57 12.00
N TRP A 82 -15.88 -3.48 12.97
CA TRP A 82 -15.59 -4.88 12.70
C TRP A 82 -16.49 -5.53 11.63
N PRO A 83 -17.82 -5.31 11.58
CA PRO A 83 -18.65 -5.87 10.52
C PRO A 83 -18.24 -5.41 9.13
N SER A 84 -17.84 -4.15 8.95
CA SER A 84 -17.38 -3.58 7.68
C SER A 84 -16.04 -4.18 7.26
N VAL A 85 -15.04 -4.14 8.14
CA VAL A 85 -13.70 -4.74 7.93
C VAL A 85 -13.83 -6.21 7.57
N LYS A 86 -14.62 -6.98 8.33
CA LYS A 86 -14.85 -8.40 8.05
C LYS A 86 -15.54 -8.63 6.71
N SER A 87 -16.53 -7.82 6.36
CA SER A 87 -17.25 -7.95 5.09
C SER A 87 -16.29 -7.78 3.90
N GLU A 88 -15.46 -6.73 3.93
CA GLU A 88 -14.47 -6.49 2.88
C GLU A 88 -13.42 -7.61 2.83
N LEU A 89 -12.89 -8.04 4.00
CA LEU A 89 -11.95 -9.16 4.08
C LEU A 89 -12.51 -10.43 3.42
N MET A 90 -13.78 -10.78 3.69
CA MET A 90 -14.40 -11.97 3.10
C MET A 90 -14.53 -11.88 1.59
N LEU A 91 -14.79 -10.69 1.06
CA LEU A 91 -14.92 -10.44 -0.38
C LEU A 91 -13.54 -10.40 -1.08
N ALA A 92 -12.63 -9.57 -0.57
CA ALA A 92 -11.29 -9.41 -1.12
C ALA A 92 -10.45 -10.69 -0.98
N GLY A 93 -10.55 -11.38 0.17
CA GLY A 93 -9.86 -12.64 0.43
C GLY A 93 -10.31 -13.76 -0.50
N LYS A 94 -11.63 -13.90 -0.71
CA LYS A 94 -12.16 -14.91 -1.64
C LYS A 94 -11.68 -14.70 -3.07
N VAL A 95 -11.72 -13.46 -3.56
CA VAL A 95 -11.23 -13.13 -4.91
C VAL A 95 -9.72 -13.32 -4.98
N GLY A 96 -8.96 -12.76 -4.04
CA GLY A 96 -7.50 -12.90 -3.99
C GLY A 96 -7.04 -14.36 -3.99
N ALA A 97 -7.63 -15.20 -3.14
CA ALA A 97 -7.31 -16.63 -3.09
C ALA A 97 -7.59 -17.33 -4.42
N SER A 98 -8.73 -17.03 -5.07
CA SER A 98 -9.09 -17.61 -6.37
C SER A 98 -8.11 -17.22 -7.49
N LEU A 99 -7.44 -16.08 -7.37
CA LEU A 99 -6.43 -15.58 -8.31
C LEU A 99 -5.01 -16.01 -7.96
N GLY A 100 -4.82 -16.72 -6.86
CA GLY A 100 -3.51 -17.18 -6.40
C GLY A 100 -2.67 -16.11 -5.71
N ALA A 101 -3.29 -15.03 -5.25
CA ALA A 101 -2.65 -14.04 -4.40
C ALA A 101 -2.00 -14.68 -3.17
N LYS A 102 -1.05 -14.00 -2.55
CA LYS A 102 -0.33 -14.49 -1.37
C LYS A 102 -0.61 -13.64 -0.14
N HIS A 103 -0.97 -12.38 -0.33
CA HIS A 103 -1.15 -11.42 0.75
C HIS A 103 -2.50 -10.71 0.68
N ILE A 104 -2.95 -10.31 1.87
CA ILE A 104 -3.87 -9.19 2.06
C ILE A 104 -3.05 -8.02 2.57
N VAL A 105 -3.05 -6.91 1.86
CA VAL A 105 -2.54 -5.64 2.33
C VAL A 105 -3.63 -5.02 3.20
N LEU A 106 -3.39 -4.92 4.50
CA LEU A 106 -4.33 -4.36 5.47
C LEU A 106 -3.93 -2.94 5.82
N ILE A 107 -4.83 -1.99 5.61
CA ILE A 107 -4.62 -0.57 5.89
C ILE A 107 -5.67 -0.11 6.90
N ASP A 108 -5.26 0.68 7.91
CA ASP A 108 -6.21 1.40 8.79
C ASP A 108 -6.85 2.56 8.04
N ASP A 109 -8.07 2.93 8.41
CA ASP A 109 -8.77 4.06 7.78
C ASP A 109 -8.15 5.40 8.21
N PHE A 110 -8.33 6.42 7.38
CA PHE A 110 -7.80 7.76 7.65
C PHE A 110 -8.47 8.42 8.84
N TYR A 111 -7.69 9.05 9.73
CA TYR A 111 -8.26 9.92 10.76
C TYR A 111 -8.58 11.32 10.22
N SER A 112 -8.03 11.71 9.08
CA SER A 112 -8.38 12.94 8.37
C SER A 112 -9.70 12.78 7.61
N SER A 113 -10.53 13.81 7.60
CA SER A 113 -11.77 13.85 6.85
C SER A 113 -11.89 15.14 6.04
N GLU A 114 -12.38 15.03 4.82
CA GLU A 114 -12.77 16.17 3.97
C GLU A 114 -11.79 17.36 4.03
N ASN A 115 -10.52 17.12 3.70
CA ASN A 115 -9.47 18.14 3.61
C ASN A 115 -9.08 18.77 4.97
N ARG A 116 -9.38 18.11 6.07
CA ARG A 116 -9.05 18.59 7.40
C ARG A 116 -8.33 17.52 8.22
N LEU A 117 -7.16 17.89 8.72
CA LEU A 117 -6.50 17.12 9.78
C LEU A 117 -7.13 17.47 11.15
N PRO A 118 -7.41 16.46 11.99
CA PRO A 118 -7.83 16.69 13.36
C PRO A 118 -6.71 17.33 14.18
N GLU A 119 -7.04 17.79 15.39
CA GLU A 119 -6.04 18.24 16.36
C GLU A 119 -5.04 17.10 16.65
N THR A 120 -3.81 17.45 16.98
CA THR A 120 -2.73 16.44 17.17
C THR A 120 -3.07 15.40 18.22
N SER A 121 -3.80 15.78 19.27
CA SER A 121 -4.29 14.87 20.32
C SER A 121 -5.21 13.78 19.78
N ASP A 122 -6.00 14.08 18.75
CA ASP A 122 -7.01 13.17 18.20
C ASP A 122 -6.40 12.19 17.16
N ARG A 123 -5.13 12.40 16.81
CA ARG A 123 -4.34 11.49 15.95
C ARG A 123 -3.67 10.36 16.73
N ILE A 124 -3.71 10.44 18.05
CA ILE A 124 -3.06 9.48 18.95
C ILE A 124 -4.15 8.62 19.59
N LEU A 125 -4.06 7.31 19.38
CA LEU A 125 -4.98 6.38 20.01
C LEU A 125 -4.82 6.34 21.54
N THR A 126 -5.95 6.22 22.23
CA THR A 126 -5.94 5.80 23.62
C THR A 126 -5.39 4.38 23.76
N ASP A 127 -5.00 3.97 24.97
CA ASP A 127 -4.53 2.59 25.19
C ASP A 127 -5.61 1.56 24.83
N GLU A 128 -6.89 1.87 25.01
CA GLU A 128 -8.00 1.02 24.62
C GLU A 128 -8.14 0.95 23.09
N GLY A 129 -8.07 2.09 22.38
CA GLY A 129 -8.08 2.13 20.92
C GLY A 129 -6.90 1.37 20.31
N TRP A 130 -5.69 1.56 20.87
CA TRP A 130 -4.51 0.81 20.46
C TRP A 130 -4.71 -0.70 20.63
N LYS A 131 -5.20 -1.14 21.77
CA LYS A 131 -5.51 -2.55 22.03
C LYS A 131 -6.51 -3.10 21.01
N HIS A 132 -7.58 -2.36 20.69
CA HIS A 132 -8.58 -2.76 19.71
C HIS A 132 -7.96 -2.88 18.30
N LEU A 133 -7.09 -1.94 17.90
CA LEU A 133 -6.38 -2.00 16.60
C LEU A 133 -5.56 -3.30 16.51
N ILE A 134 -4.77 -3.64 17.53
CA ILE A 134 -3.96 -4.86 17.56
C ILE A 134 -4.85 -6.11 17.53
N GLU A 135 -5.91 -6.16 18.35
CA GLU A 135 -6.85 -7.29 18.38
C GLU A 135 -7.58 -7.48 17.04
N THR A 136 -7.99 -6.38 16.41
CA THR A 136 -8.65 -6.41 15.09
C THR A 136 -7.69 -6.89 14.02
N THR A 137 -6.45 -6.40 14.03
CA THR A 137 -5.39 -6.86 13.11
C THR A 137 -5.17 -8.37 13.23
N HIS A 138 -5.07 -8.90 14.45
CA HIS A 138 -4.93 -10.35 14.67
C HIS A 138 -6.16 -11.13 14.19
N LYS A 139 -7.39 -10.64 14.42
CA LYS A 139 -8.62 -11.28 13.91
C LYS A 139 -8.63 -11.33 12.38
N VAL A 140 -8.20 -10.24 11.72
CA VAL A 140 -8.07 -10.21 10.26
C VAL A 140 -7.03 -11.24 9.80
N ALA A 141 -5.88 -11.32 10.47
CA ALA A 141 -4.83 -12.28 10.14
C ALA A 141 -5.30 -13.74 10.28
N ASP A 142 -5.96 -14.06 11.38
CA ASP A 142 -6.47 -15.41 11.62
C ASP A 142 -7.48 -15.82 10.55
N ILE A 143 -8.50 -14.99 10.27
CA ILE A 143 -9.51 -15.27 9.24
C ILE A 143 -8.87 -15.36 7.84
N SER A 144 -7.97 -14.44 7.51
CA SER A 144 -7.28 -14.45 6.22
C SER A 144 -6.52 -15.75 5.99
N LYS A 145 -5.83 -16.23 7.02
CA LYS A 145 -5.06 -17.48 6.95
C LYS A 145 -5.94 -18.71 6.93
N GLU A 146 -6.94 -18.78 7.80
CA GLU A 146 -7.82 -19.95 7.96
C GLU A 146 -8.76 -20.15 6.78
N GLU A 147 -9.40 -19.07 6.30
CA GLU A 147 -10.41 -19.16 5.25
C GLU A 147 -9.81 -19.12 3.83
N PHE A 148 -8.69 -18.41 3.64
CA PHE A 148 -8.16 -18.12 2.31
C PHE A 148 -6.72 -18.57 2.09
N GLY A 149 -5.98 -18.90 3.15
CA GLY A 149 -4.55 -19.23 3.06
C GLY A 149 -3.66 -18.03 2.73
N LEU A 150 -4.16 -16.80 2.91
CA LEU A 150 -3.44 -15.56 2.63
C LEU A 150 -2.78 -15.01 3.89
N ASP A 151 -1.57 -14.49 3.75
CA ASP A 151 -0.83 -13.84 4.83
C ASP A 151 -1.17 -12.35 4.89
N ILE A 152 -1.18 -11.75 6.09
CA ILE A 152 -1.39 -10.31 6.25
C ILE A 152 -0.06 -9.58 6.16
N ALA A 153 -0.04 -8.53 5.32
CA ALA A 153 0.97 -7.49 5.30
C ALA A 153 0.31 -6.17 5.71
N PHE A 154 0.52 -5.73 6.95
CA PHE A 154 -0.04 -4.46 7.43
C PHE A 154 0.69 -3.29 6.77
N HIS A 155 -0.06 -2.37 6.17
CA HIS A 155 0.48 -1.21 5.49
C HIS A 155 0.32 0.03 6.37
N SER A 156 1.44 0.57 6.86
CA SER A 156 1.47 1.87 7.51
C SER A 156 1.26 2.98 6.49
N HIS A 157 0.42 3.95 6.80
CA HIS A 157 0.01 4.96 5.84
C HIS A 157 -0.06 6.35 6.50
N GLY A 158 0.23 7.40 5.74
CA GLY A 158 0.04 8.78 6.20
C GLY A 158 -1.42 9.06 6.55
N ASP A 159 -1.64 9.91 7.55
CA ASP A 159 -2.95 10.23 8.13
C ASP A 159 -3.72 9.03 8.69
N THR A 160 -3.01 7.96 9.10
CA THR A 160 -3.57 6.86 9.88
C THR A 160 -2.90 6.78 11.26
N HIS A 161 -3.42 5.93 12.16
CA HIS A 161 -2.86 5.80 13.51
C HIS A 161 -1.49 5.09 13.55
N ILE A 162 -1.06 4.50 12.43
CA ILE A 162 0.27 3.89 12.26
C ILE A 162 0.99 4.59 11.09
N GLU A 163 1.55 5.76 11.36
CA GLU A 163 2.21 6.63 10.39
C GLU A 163 3.71 6.80 10.65
N THR A 164 4.10 7.11 11.90
CA THR A 164 5.49 7.41 12.25
C THR A 164 6.32 6.17 12.53
N THR A 165 7.65 6.30 12.47
CA THR A 165 8.56 5.19 12.78
C THR A 165 8.27 4.60 14.17
N GLU A 166 8.05 5.44 15.17
CA GLU A 166 7.77 5.01 16.54
C GLU A 166 6.46 4.23 16.65
N GLN A 167 5.42 4.67 15.93
CA GLN A 167 4.14 3.97 15.88
C GLN A 167 4.27 2.61 15.19
N ILE A 168 5.01 2.56 14.08
CA ILE A 168 5.27 1.31 13.36
C ILE A 168 6.09 0.35 14.23
N GLU A 169 7.14 0.82 14.91
CA GLU A 169 7.95 -0.01 15.81
C GLU A 169 7.10 -0.58 16.95
N ARG A 170 6.28 0.25 17.61
CA ARG A 170 5.34 -0.21 18.63
C ARG A 170 4.36 -1.23 18.09
N PHE A 171 3.82 -1.01 16.88
CA PHE A 171 2.93 -1.97 16.24
C PHE A 171 3.61 -3.32 15.98
N LEU A 172 4.86 -3.31 15.53
CA LEU A 172 5.64 -4.54 15.33
C LEU A 172 5.97 -5.25 16.64
N GLU A 173 6.16 -4.52 17.74
CA GLU A 173 6.38 -5.09 19.07
C GLU A 173 5.11 -5.75 19.64
N ASP A 174 3.94 -5.14 19.41
CA ASP A 174 2.67 -5.56 19.98
C ASP A 174 1.92 -6.59 19.10
N THR A 175 2.39 -6.85 17.85
CA THR A 175 1.79 -7.86 16.96
C THR A 175 2.60 -9.16 16.90
N ASP A 176 1.90 -10.30 16.82
CA ASP A 176 2.52 -11.62 16.65
C ASP A 176 3.24 -11.72 15.28
N PRO A 177 4.57 -11.88 15.26
CA PRO A 177 5.34 -11.96 14.02
C PRO A 177 5.01 -13.18 13.13
N ASN A 178 4.36 -14.20 13.70
CA ASN A 178 3.92 -15.36 12.93
C ASN A 178 2.58 -15.13 12.20
N LYS A 179 1.86 -14.06 12.53
CA LYS A 179 0.54 -13.74 11.98
C LYS A 179 0.57 -12.50 11.10
N VAL A 180 1.34 -11.49 11.50
CA VAL A 180 1.33 -10.16 10.88
C VAL A 180 2.73 -9.78 10.45
N SER A 181 2.91 -9.55 9.17
CA SER A 181 4.09 -8.90 8.60
C SER A 181 3.79 -7.44 8.24
N LEU A 182 4.82 -6.69 7.88
CA LEU A 182 4.68 -5.32 7.40
C LEU A 182 4.71 -5.27 5.87
N CYS A 183 3.80 -4.52 5.28
CA CYS A 183 3.95 -3.91 3.97
C CYS A 183 4.64 -2.56 4.18
N LEU A 184 5.95 -2.50 3.98
CA LEU A 184 6.69 -1.25 4.13
C LEU A 184 6.49 -0.38 2.89
N ASP A 185 5.76 0.73 3.03
CA ASP A 185 5.71 1.77 2.01
C ASP A 185 6.81 2.81 2.27
N THR A 186 7.74 2.93 1.31
CA THR A 186 8.89 3.83 1.44
C THR A 186 8.48 5.30 1.44
N GLY A 187 7.45 5.65 0.68
CA GLY A 187 6.93 7.01 0.61
C GLY A 187 6.16 7.39 1.87
N HIS A 188 5.25 6.54 2.34
CA HIS A 188 4.50 6.84 3.56
C HIS A 188 5.38 6.88 4.81
N LEU A 189 6.37 5.97 4.92
CA LEU A 189 7.34 6.05 6.01
C LEU A 189 8.14 7.37 5.96
N ASN A 190 8.64 7.77 4.79
CA ASN A 190 9.39 9.02 4.65
C ASN A 190 8.47 10.25 4.84
N TYR A 191 7.20 10.17 4.41
CA TYR A 191 6.17 11.18 4.68
C TYR A 191 5.93 11.35 6.20
N GLY A 192 5.91 10.26 6.95
CA GLY A 192 5.86 10.24 8.41
C GLY A 192 7.15 10.73 9.11
N GLY A 193 8.18 11.09 8.34
CA GLY A 193 9.48 11.58 8.86
C GLY A 193 10.51 10.48 9.11
N GLY A 194 10.25 9.24 8.68
CA GLY A 194 11.15 8.11 8.82
C GLY A 194 12.22 8.05 7.70
N ASN A 195 13.02 6.98 7.74
CA ASN A 195 14.04 6.67 6.75
C ASN A 195 13.94 5.19 6.35
N SER A 196 13.51 4.93 5.13
CA SER A 196 13.25 3.58 4.63
C SER A 196 14.50 2.69 4.61
N VAL A 197 15.68 3.25 4.38
CA VAL A 197 16.96 2.50 4.37
C VAL A 197 17.30 2.01 5.77
N GLU A 198 17.26 2.90 6.76
CA GLU A 198 17.57 2.55 8.16
C GLU A 198 16.49 1.62 8.74
N PHE A 199 15.23 1.84 8.38
CA PHE A 199 14.14 0.98 8.81
C PHE A 199 14.31 -0.47 8.30
N MET A 200 14.63 -0.63 7.00
CA MET A 200 14.89 -1.96 6.43
C MET A 200 16.10 -2.66 7.07
N LYS A 201 17.19 -1.94 7.36
CA LYS A 201 18.33 -2.53 8.07
C LYS A 201 17.94 -3.11 9.42
N LYS A 202 17.01 -2.46 10.13
CA LYS A 202 16.62 -2.84 11.49
C LYS A 202 15.50 -3.88 11.55
N HIS A 203 14.54 -3.80 10.63
CA HIS A 203 13.26 -4.51 10.74
C HIS A 203 12.94 -5.43 9.55
N HIS A 204 13.90 -5.72 8.67
CA HIS A 204 13.67 -6.49 7.45
C HIS A 204 13.00 -7.86 7.69
N GLU A 205 13.23 -8.52 8.81
CA GLU A 205 12.61 -9.81 9.15
C GLU A 205 11.09 -9.72 9.31
N ARG A 206 10.55 -8.50 9.56
CA ARG A 206 9.12 -8.25 9.67
C ARG A 206 8.49 -7.76 8.37
N VAL A 207 9.29 -7.52 7.31
CA VAL A 207 8.83 -6.95 6.03
C VAL A 207 8.72 -8.06 4.98
N SER A 208 7.50 -8.47 4.64
CA SER A 208 7.26 -9.47 3.59
C SER A 208 6.84 -8.84 2.24
N TYR A 209 6.44 -7.59 2.25
CA TYR A 209 5.85 -6.86 1.14
C TYR A 209 6.28 -5.39 1.18
N MET A 210 6.47 -4.76 0.05
CA MET A 210 6.88 -3.35 0.02
C MET A 210 6.11 -2.58 -1.05
N HIS A 211 5.73 -1.34 -0.72
CA HIS A 211 5.38 -0.33 -1.70
C HIS A 211 6.55 0.63 -1.90
N PHE A 212 6.91 0.86 -3.15
CA PHE A 212 7.92 1.83 -3.52
C PHE A 212 7.25 3.09 -4.04
N LYS A 213 7.27 4.10 -3.22
CA LYS A 213 6.69 5.42 -3.41
C LYS A 213 7.71 6.46 -3.00
N ASP A 214 7.78 7.58 -3.69
CA ASP A 214 8.76 8.63 -3.41
C ASP A 214 8.09 9.95 -3.07
N VAL A 215 8.75 10.79 -2.28
CA VAL A 215 8.19 11.99 -1.68
C VAL A 215 8.95 13.23 -2.13
N ASN A 216 8.24 14.17 -2.75
CA ASN A 216 8.77 15.47 -3.11
C ASN A 216 9.04 16.31 -1.84
N THR A 217 10.30 16.58 -1.53
CA THR A 217 10.72 17.24 -0.29
C THR A 217 10.11 18.62 -0.13
N GLU A 218 10.11 19.44 -1.19
CA GLU A 218 9.60 20.82 -1.13
C GLU A 218 8.11 20.87 -0.82
N ILE A 219 7.32 20.00 -1.49
CA ILE A 219 5.88 19.91 -1.24
C ILE A 219 5.63 19.34 0.16
N TRP A 220 6.38 18.33 0.57
CA TRP A 220 6.27 17.71 1.90
C TRP A 220 6.55 18.71 3.03
N GLU A 221 7.60 19.53 2.91
CA GLU A 221 7.90 20.59 3.90
C GLU A 221 6.72 21.56 4.05
N ARG A 222 6.12 21.97 2.93
CA ARG A 222 4.92 22.79 2.94
C ARG A 222 3.72 22.08 3.58
N VAL A 223 3.47 20.85 3.23
CA VAL A 223 2.38 20.02 3.80
C VAL A 223 2.50 19.95 5.33
N LYS A 224 3.71 19.72 5.85
CA LYS A 224 3.95 19.65 7.30
C LYS A 224 3.80 21.03 7.97
N SER A 225 4.31 22.12 7.36
CA SER A 225 4.20 23.47 7.91
C SER A 225 2.75 23.98 7.98
N ASP A 226 1.95 23.67 6.96
CA ASP A 226 0.59 24.16 6.79
C ASP A 226 -0.47 23.18 7.34
N ASN A 227 -0.04 22.02 7.89
CA ASN A 227 -0.90 20.99 8.46
C ASN A 227 -1.95 20.48 7.44
N ILE A 228 -1.51 20.18 6.21
CA ILE A 228 -2.35 19.76 5.10
C ILE A 228 -2.63 18.27 5.19
N SER A 229 -3.86 17.82 4.90
CA SER A 229 -4.23 16.40 4.84
C SER A 229 -3.51 15.67 3.72
N ILE A 230 -3.35 14.35 3.86
CA ILE A 230 -2.67 13.55 2.83
C ILE A 230 -3.43 13.55 1.50
N GLN A 231 -4.77 13.66 1.52
CA GLN A 231 -5.58 13.78 0.31
C GLN A 231 -5.24 15.05 -0.47
N ASP A 232 -5.17 16.21 0.22
CA ASP A 232 -4.77 17.47 -0.41
C ASP A 232 -3.30 17.47 -0.79
N ALA A 233 -2.42 16.89 0.04
CA ALA A 233 -1.01 16.72 -0.25
C ALA A 233 -0.79 15.89 -1.53
N THR A 234 -1.55 14.81 -1.70
CA THR A 234 -1.55 13.98 -2.91
C THR A 234 -1.97 14.78 -4.14
N ALA A 235 -3.05 15.58 -4.01
CA ALA A 235 -3.49 16.47 -5.09
C ALA A 235 -2.46 17.54 -5.44
N MET A 236 -1.65 17.99 -4.47
CA MET A 236 -0.52 18.89 -4.68
C MET A 236 0.70 18.22 -5.31
N GLY A 237 0.74 16.88 -5.40
CA GLY A 237 1.86 16.12 -5.95
C GLY A 237 2.98 15.84 -4.94
N VAL A 238 2.63 15.64 -3.66
CA VAL A 238 3.61 15.27 -2.62
C VAL A 238 4.28 13.94 -2.94
N PHE A 239 3.54 13.02 -3.57
CA PHE A 239 4.15 11.81 -4.14
C PHE A 239 4.62 12.09 -5.56
N CYS A 240 5.86 11.69 -5.86
CA CYS A 240 6.54 11.98 -7.12
C CYS A 240 7.07 10.71 -7.78
N ASP A 241 7.64 10.86 -8.97
CA ASP A 241 8.28 9.73 -9.66
C ASP A 241 9.44 9.19 -8.84
N LEU A 242 9.61 7.86 -8.84
CA LEU A 242 10.70 7.20 -8.13
C LEU A 242 12.07 7.78 -8.56
N GLY A 243 12.87 8.16 -7.57
CA GLY A 243 14.18 8.78 -7.73
C GLY A 243 14.15 10.31 -7.90
N GLU A 244 12.99 10.95 -7.84
CA GLU A 244 12.84 12.40 -7.88
C GLU A 244 12.51 13.00 -6.49
N GLY A 245 12.39 12.15 -5.47
CA GLY A 245 12.04 12.53 -4.11
C GLY A 245 13.17 12.33 -3.10
N ASN A 246 12.79 12.09 -1.84
CA ASN A 246 13.73 11.96 -0.72
C ASN A 246 14.06 10.51 -0.33
N VAL A 247 13.50 9.51 -1.00
CA VAL A 247 13.82 8.11 -0.75
C VAL A 247 15.15 7.74 -1.43
N ASN A 248 16.11 7.24 -0.65
CA ASN A 248 17.40 6.83 -1.21
C ASN A 248 17.33 5.39 -1.76
N TYR A 249 16.76 5.22 -2.95
CA TYR A 249 16.64 3.92 -3.61
C TYR A 249 17.97 3.23 -3.93
N PRO A 250 19.06 3.92 -4.34
CA PRO A 250 20.35 3.29 -4.52
C PRO A 250 20.88 2.59 -3.26
N ASP A 251 20.72 3.19 -2.09
CA ASP A 251 21.13 2.56 -0.83
C ASP A 251 20.12 1.53 -0.34
N LEU A 252 18.82 1.75 -0.56
CA LEU A 252 17.80 0.75 -0.28
C LEU A 252 18.03 -0.53 -1.12
N GLY A 253 18.34 -0.39 -2.41
CA GLY A 253 18.68 -1.52 -3.27
C GLY A 253 19.87 -2.33 -2.76
N LYS A 254 20.92 -1.67 -2.24
CA LYS A 254 22.05 -2.36 -1.59
C LYS A 254 21.60 -3.13 -0.35
N VAL A 255 20.80 -2.51 0.52
CA VAL A 255 20.26 -3.19 1.72
C VAL A 255 19.44 -4.42 1.32
N LEU A 256 18.52 -4.28 0.36
CA LEU A 256 17.70 -5.40 -0.11
C LEU A 256 18.55 -6.56 -0.67
N ASN A 257 19.65 -6.24 -1.36
CA ASN A 257 20.58 -7.25 -1.84
C ASN A 257 21.35 -7.91 -0.68
N ASP A 258 21.86 -7.13 0.28
CA ASP A 258 22.65 -7.61 1.40
C ASP A 258 21.86 -8.55 2.33
N ILE A 259 20.56 -8.26 2.54
CA ILE A 259 19.65 -9.12 3.32
C ILE A 259 19.02 -10.25 2.50
N GLU A 260 19.37 -10.34 1.21
CA GLU A 260 18.80 -11.32 0.29
C GLU A 260 17.25 -11.28 0.22
N TYR A 261 16.68 -10.05 0.20
CA TYR A 261 15.23 -9.87 0.18
C TYR A 261 14.58 -10.62 -0.99
N SER A 262 13.56 -11.41 -0.69
CA SER A 262 12.84 -12.24 -1.67
C SER A 262 11.32 -11.99 -1.70
N GLY A 263 10.87 -10.94 -1.01
CA GLY A 263 9.47 -10.51 -1.03
C GLY A 263 9.06 -9.79 -2.31
N TRP A 264 7.88 -9.20 -2.26
CA TRP A 264 7.31 -8.42 -3.36
C TRP A 264 7.59 -6.94 -3.20
N VAL A 265 7.80 -6.27 -4.32
CA VAL A 265 7.92 -4.81 -4.41
C VAL A 265 6.87 -4.31 -5.39
N ILE A 266 6.08 -3.35 -4.97
CA ILE A 266 5.05 -2.71 -5.79
C ILE A 266 5.46 -1.27 -6.05
N ALA A 267 5.70 -0.93 -7.32
CA ALA A 267 5.89 0.46 -7.71
C ALA A 267 4.54 1.19 -7.61
N GLU A 268 4.50 2.27 -6.88
CA GLU A 268 3.28 3.03 -6.69
C GLU A 268 3.54 4.54 -6.72
N LEU A 269 2.63 5.24 -7.37
CA LEU A 269 2.55 6.68 -7.34
C LEU A 269 1.09 7.06 -7.13
N ASP A 270 0.77 7.54 -5.93
CA ASP A 270 -0.60 8.01 -5.69
C ASP A 270 -0.91 9.23 -6.54
N MET A 271 -1.86 9.05 -7.42
CA MET A 271 -2.44 10.14 -8.20
C MET A 271 -3.88 10.37 -7.77
N GLY A 272 -4.25 11.64 -7.61
CA GLY A 272 -5.65 11.98 -7.37
C GLY A 272 -6.53 11.68 -8.60
N THR A 273 -7.84 11.61 -8.38
CA THR A 273 -8.84 11.50 -9.45
C THR A 273 -9.49 12.87 -9.68
N PRO A 274 -9.53 13.39 -10.93
CA PRO A 274 -8.96 12.82 -12.15
C PRO A 274 -7.41 12.91 -12.19
N VAL A 275 -6.78 11.95 -12.86
CA VAL A 275 -5.33 11.97 -13.04
C VAL A 275 -4.89 13.18 -13.88
N THR A 276 -3.82 13.84 -13.49
CA THR A 276 -3.30 15.05 -14.15
C THR A 276 -2.17 14.78 -15.15
N ARG A 277 -1.68 13.54 -15.20
CA ARG A 277 -0.58 13.10 -16.07
C ARG A 277 -0.80 11.64 -16.51
N SER A 278 -0.04 11.17 -17.49
CA SER A 278 -0.18 9.81 -18.02
C SER A 278 0.30 8.75 -17.02
N PRO A 279 -0.58 7.89 -16.48
CA PRO A 279 -0.20 6.80 -15.58
C PRO A 279 0.74 5.80 -16.26
N LEU A 280 0.48 5.44 -17.53
CA LEU A 280 1.35 4.57 -18.32
C LEU A 280 2.79 5.07 -18.35
N LYS A 281 3.00 6.38 -18.60
CA LYS A 281 4.35 6.94 -18.63
C LYS A 281 5.02 6.92 -17.25
N ALA A 282 4.25 7.21 -16.18
CA ALA A 282 4.75 7.18 -14.81
C ALA A 282 5.15 5.75 -14.42
N ALA A 283 4.29 4.77 -14.65
CA ALA A 283 4.55 3.36 -14.36
C ALA A 283 5.77 2.82 -15.14
N ALA A 284 5.87 3.13 -16.45
CA ALA A 284 7.01 2.73 -17.27
C ALA A 284 8.33 3.41 -16.83
N LYS A 285 8.26 4.67 -16.36
CA LYS A 285 9.41 5.39 -15.80
C LYS A 285 9.87 4.76 -14.48
N ALA A 286 8.94 4.46 -13.58
CA ALA A 286 9.22 3.80 -12.31
C ALA A 286 9.92 2.45 -12.53
N ARG A 287 9.39 1.61 -13.44
CA ARG A 287 10.02 0.33 -13.75
C ARG A 287 11.47 0.48 -14.22
N LYS A 288 11.73 1.37 -15.18
CA LYS A 288 13.08 1.62 -15.70
C LYS A 288 14.02 2.14 -14.63
N TYR A 289 13.52 3.00 -13.75
CA TYR A 289 14.32 3.51 -12.64
C TYR A 289 14.73 2.39 -11.68
N LEU A 290 13.79 1.53 -11.27
CA LEU A 290 14.08 0.39 -10.39
C LEU A 290 15.12 -0.55 -11.00
N GLU A 291 14.98 -0.90 -12.28
CA GLU A 291 15.98 -1.69 -13.01
C GLU A 291 17.37 -1.01 -12.98
N SER A 292 17.42 0.32 -13.10
CA SER A 292 18.69 1.08 -13.11
C SER A 292 19.42 1.08 -11.75
N VAL A 293 18.69 0.86 -10.65
CA VAL A 293 19.25 0.76 -9.29
C VAL A 293 19.35 -0.68 -8.79
N GLY A 294 19.18 -1.66 -9.69
CA GLY A 294 19.37 -3.08 -9.40
C GLY A 294 18.19 -3.77 -8.71
N ILE A 295 16.98 -3.20 -8.84
CA ILE A 295 15.74 -3.75 -8.28
C ILE A 295 14.83 -4.22 -9.43
N GLY A 296 14.60 -5.55 -9.53
CA GLY A 296 13.72 -6.13 -10.56
C GLY A 296 14.41 -7.02 -11.56
#